data_cfa9a98d6a5b33bfb7eed6cd36a34e11
#
_entry.id   cfa9a98d6a5b33bfb7eed6cd36a34e11
#
_cell.length_a   1.000
_cell.length_b   1.000
_cell.length_c   1.000
_cell.angle_alpha   90.00
_cell.angle_beta   90.00
_cell.angle_gamma   90.00
#
_symmetry.space_group_name_H-M   'P 1'
#
loop_
_entity.id
_entity.type
_entity.pdbx_description
1 polymer ?
#
loop_
_entity_poly.entity_id
_entity_poly.type
_entity_poly.pdbx_seq_one_letter_code
_entity_poly.pdbx_strand_id
1 'polypeptide(L)'
;LRQFFVNNAHIFDPDNDGTAEVVGAGRRADELGQRYYEYERTSFSLTGGLRGDFEVAGSQWNWDAFYQYQRNRTNTRIEGQISQTRLSLGLDAIEDDNGNIVCRTQVLGCVPVNIFGLGSISAEAGTFLTPTRAHSDLFERQVAGASISGAPFELPAGPVAMAFGVEYRKDKYNFRPSALDLGNEYGPVSQKPMGGSYDLKEVFGEIRIPLLDSLPFADTLAIEAAARYGDYSSIGSVFTWKVGGEYAPVEWIRVRSAYNSAIRAPTLNELYSTISRGFASGTDPCDRSQSPSAAQKQLCVAQGVPASEIDNFTQATL
;
A
#
# COMPACT_ATOMS: atom_id res chain seq x y z
N LEU A 1 43.01 7.57 -1.93
CA LEU A 1 41.89 8.39 -2.41
C LEU A 1 42.42 9.59 -3.22
N ARG A 2 43.25 10.45 -2.63
CA ARG A 2 43.80 11.63 -3.31
C ARG A 2 44.49 11.28 -4.64
N GLN A 3 45.29 10.20 -4.67
CA GLN A 3 45.99 9.76 -5.88
C GLN A 3 45.00 9.25 -6.96
N PHE A 4 43.91 8.62 -6.54
CA PHE A 4 42.83 8.18 -7.47
C PHE A 4 42.17 9.38 -8.17
N PHE A 5 41.80 10.42 -7.43
CA PHE A 5 41.23 11.63 -8.02
C PHE A 5 42.20 12.37 -8.89
N VAL A 6 43.49 12.48 -8.48
CA VAL A 6 44.52 13.08 -9.29
C VAL A 6 44.77 12.33 -10.60
N ASN A 7 44.78 11.01 -10.55
CA ASN A 7 45.00 10.18 -11.75
C ASN A 7 43.78 10.14 -12.69
N ASN A 8 42.60 10.49 -12.19
CA ASN A 8 41.36 10.47 -12.93
C ASN A 8 40.68 11.86 -12.97
N ALA A 9 41.45 12.93 -12.80
CA ALA A 9 40.96 14.30 -12.80
C ALA A 9 40.07 14.60 -14.04
N HIS A 10 40.48 14.12 -15.21
CA HIS A 10 39.77 14.29 -16.48
C HIS A 10 38.34 13.68 -16.49
N ILE A 11 38.03 12.80 -15.54
CA ILE A 11 36.67 12.25 -15.38
C ILE A 11 35.85 13.15 -14.46
N PHE A 12 36.47 13.71 -13.43
CA PHE A 12 35.77 14.46 -12.37
C PHE A 12 35.78 15.96 -12.61
N ASP A 13 36.74 16.46 -13.40
CA ASP A 13 36.96 17.85 -13.77
C ASP A 13 37.41 17.85 -15.24
N PRO A 14 36.48 17.63 -16.20
CA PRO A 14 36.81 17.49 -17.62
C PRO A 14 37.26 18.78 -18.28
N ASP A 15 36.89 19.95 -17.77
CA ASP A 15 37.32 21.26 -18.28
C ASP A 15 38.54 21.82 -17.53
N ASN A 16 39.00 21.11 -16.48
CA ASN A 16 40.20 21.40 -15.68
C ASN A 16 40.17 22.79 -15.02
N ASP A 17 38.97 23.23 -14.59
CA ASP A 17 38.79 24.51 -13.89
C ASP A 17 39.04 24.41 -12.37
N GLY A 18 39.31 23.20 -11.87
CA GLY A 18 39.56 22.91 -10.45
C GLY A 18 38.30 22.60 -9.67
N THR A 19 37.14 22.56 -10.33
CA THR A 19 35.83 22.22 -9.73
C THR A 19 35.37 20.86 -10.27
N ALA A 20 35.03 19.93 -9.37
CA ALA A 20 34.51 18.63 -9.80
C ALA A 20 33.08 18.73 -10.33
N GLU A 21 32.85 18.31 -11.58
CA GLU A 21 31.53 18.32 -12.23
C GLU A 21 30.77 17.01 -12.07
N VAL A 22 31.44 15.95 -11.63
CA VAL A 22 30.78 14.67 -11.39
C VAL A 22 29.95 14.73 -10.13
N VAL A 23 28.64 14.77 -10.31
CA VAL A 23 27.66 14.92 -9.25
C VAL A 23 27.24 13.58 -8.63
N GLY A 24 27.60 12.45 -9.23
CA GLY A 24 27.18 11.13 -8.72
C GLY A 24 28.14 10.02 -9.10
N ALA A 25 28.55 9.22 -8.13
CA ALA A 25 29.23 7.96 -8.32
C ALA A 25 28.41 6.83 -7.77
N GLY A 26 28.13 5.81 -8.58
CA GLY A 26 27.40 4.63 -8.16
C GLY A 26 28.25 3.37 -8.31
N ARG A 27 28.21 2.47 -7.33
CA ARG A 27 28.80 1.13 -7.44
C ARG A 27 27.85 0.08 -6.87
N ARG A 28 28.02 -1.15 -7.29
CA ARG A 28 27.45 -2.30 -6.59
C ARG A 28 28.38 -2.68 -5.44
N ALA A 29 27.82 -2.82 -4.24
CA ALA A 29 28.52 -3.20 -3.03
C ALA A 29 28.36 -4.71 -2.81
N ASP A 30 28.98 -5.53 -3.67
CA ASP A 30 28.83 -7.00 -3.64
C ASP A 30 29.38 -7.60 -2.33
N GLU A 31 30.30 -6.91 -1.66
CA GLU A 31 30.86 -7.28 -0.37
C GLU A 31 29.82 -7.31 0.76
N LEU A 32 28.73 -6.57 0.63
CA LEU A 32 27.66 -6.52 1.64
C LEU A 32 26.69 -7.70 1.54
N GLY A 33 26.86 -8.53 0.51
CA GLY A 33 25.99 -9.68 0.25
C GLY A 33 24.58 -9.27 -0.24
N GLN A 34 23.64 -10.18 -0.10
CA GLN A 34 22.30 -9.99 -0.57
C GLN A 34 21.42 -9.29 0.48
N ARG A 35 20.44 -8.52 0.00
CA ARG A 35 19.37 -8.03 0.86
C ARG A 35 18.45 -9.18 1.21
N TYR A 36 18.14 -9.32 2.47
CA TYR A 36 17.28 -10.37 2.98
C TYR A 36 16.04 -9.79 3.65
N TYR A 37 14.86 -10.36 3.31
CA TYR A 37 13.58 -9.99 3.90
C TYR A 37 12.96 -11.22 4.55
N GLU A 38 12.77 -11.15 5.85
CA GLU A 38 12.09 -12.17 6.64
C GLU A 38 10.72 -11.66 7.07
N TYR A 39 9.68 -12.46 6.81
CA TYR A 39 8.31 -12.15 7.17
C TYR A 39 7.77 -13.22 8.12
N GLU A 40 7.55 -12.83 9.37
CA GLU A 40 6.82 -13.64 10.34
C GLU A 40 5.37 -13.18 10.37
N ARG A 41 4.44 -14.06 10.00
CA ARG A 41 3.00 -13.76 9.96
C ARG A 41 2.25 -14.63 10.93
N THR A 42 1.51 -13.98 11.84
CA THR A 42 0.63 -14.63 12.80
C THR A 42 -0.80 -14.18 12.53
N SER A 43 -1.68 -15.15 12.27
CA SER A 43 -3.11 -14.91 12.05
C SER A 43 -3.92 -15.62 13.10
N PHE A 44 -4.89 -14.92 13.68
CA PHE A 44 -5.89 -15.46 14.59
C PHE A 44 -7.28 -15.05 14.09
N SER A 45 -8.20 -16.01 14.07
CA SER A 45 -9.60 -15.76 13.77
C SER A 45 -10.50 -16.60 14.66
N LEU A 46 -11.50 -15.97 15.24
CA LEU A 46 -12.54 -16.60 16.03
C LEU A 46 -13.90 -16.17 15.48
N THR A 47 -14.76 -17.13 15.17
CA THR A 47 -16.13 -16.89 14.75
C THR A 47 -17.07 -17.71 15.62
N GLY A 48 -18.09 -17.08 16.15
CA GLY A 48 -19.18 -17.74 16.89
C GLY A 48 -20.52 -17.21 16.40
N GLY A 49 -21.51 -18.07 16.34
CA GLY A 49 -22.84 -17.67 15.87
C GLY A 49 -23.94 -18.58 16.37
N LEU A 50 -25.15 -18.10 16.19
CA LEU A 50 -26.40 -18.80 16.48
C LEU A 50 -27.27 -18.77 15.24
N ARG A 51 -28.00 -19.83 15.01
CA ARG A 51 -28.98 -19.94 13.92
C ARG A 51 -30.21 -20.69 14.42
N GLY A 52 -31.32 -20.42 13.82
CA GLY A 52 -32.56 -21.10 14.14
C GLY A 52 -33.65 -20.78 13.12
N ASP A 53 -34.80 -21.29 13.36
CA ASP A 53 -35.99 -21.07 12.56
C ASP A 53 -37.19 -20.78 13.45
N PHE A 54 -38.20 -20.13 12.89
CA PHE A 54 -39.47 -19.88 13.52
C PHE A 54 -40.55 -19.77 12.44
N GLU A 55 -41.79 -19.98 12.83
CA GLU A 55 -42.95 -19.88 11.95
C GLU A 55 -43.80 -18.66 12.32
N VAL A 56 -44.16 -17.86 11.31
CA VAL A 56 -45.05 -16.71 11.45
C VAL A 56 -46.04 -16.72 10.30
N ALA A 57 -47.32 -16.69 10.63
CA ALA A 57 -48.45 -16.68 9.68
C ALA A 57 -48.40 -17.81 8.63
N GLY A 58 -47.98 -19.00 9.04
CA GLY A 58 -47.85 -20.17 8.16
C GLY A 58 -46.60 -20.18 7.27
N SER A 59 -45.73 -19.22 7.43
CA SER A 59 -44.46 -19.17 6.69
C SER A 59 -43.28 -19.43 7.60
N GLN A 60 -42.36 -20.27 7.15
CA GLN A 60 -41.12 -20.59 7.85
C GLN A 60 -40.07 -19.55 7.57
N TRP A 61 -39.45 -19.06 8.63
CA TRP A 61 -38.32 -18.12 8.60
C TRP A 61 -37.08 -18.74 9.21
N ASN A 62 -35.96 -18.53 8.57
CA ASN A 62 -34.63 -18.88 9.09
C ASN A 62 -33.91 -17.61 9.52
N TRP A 63 -33.19 -17.70 10.61
CA TRP A 63 -32.36 -16.59 11.07
C TRP A 63 -30.96 -17.09 11.43
N ASP A 64 -29.98 -16.22 11.24
CA ASP A 64 -28.63 -16.37 11.75
C ASP A 64 -28.11 -15.07 12.36
N ALA A 65 -27.22 -15.21 13.33
CA ALA A 65 -26.48 -14.10 13.90
C ALA A 65 -25.08 -14.59 14.24
N PHE A 66 -24.08 -13.79 13.95
CA PHE A 66 -22.70 -14.15 14.20
C PHE A 66 -21.87 -12.96 14.68
N TYR A 67 -20.76 -13.29 15.35
CA TYR A 67 -19.68 -12.38 15.64
C TYR A 67 -18.37 -13.02 15.21
N GLN A 68 -17.51 -12.22 14.57
CA GLN A 68 -16.17 -12.61 14.16
C GLN A 68 -15.14 -11.60 14.67
N TYR A 69 -14.05 -12.10 15.22
CA TYR A 69 -12.84 -11.34 15.49
C TYR A 69 -11.68 -11.93 14.70
N GLN A 70 -10.96 -11.07 13.99
CA GLN A 70 -9.76 -11.44 13.24
C GLN A 70 -8.62 -10.49 13.59
N ARG A 71 -7.42 -11.07 13.71
CA ARG A 71 -6.18 -10.33 13.95
C ARG A 71 -5.07 -10.94 13.12
N ASN A 72 -4.41 -10.09 12.31
CA ASN A 72 -3.24 -10.45 11.52
C ASN A 72 -2.08 -9.54 11.93
N ARG A 73 -0.97 -10.14 12.31
CA ARG A 73 0.27 -9.44 12.59
C ARG A 73 1.34 -9.93 11.62
N THR A 74 2.07 -8.99 11.01
CA THR A 74 3.28 -9.28 10.24
C THR A 74 4.44 -8.53 10.87
N ASN A 75 5.47 -9.24 11.28
CA ASN A 75 6.76 -8.67 11.65
C ASN A 75 7.69 -8.87 10.45
N THR A 76 8.33 -7.80 10.02
CA THR A 76 9.28 -7.83 8.89
C THR A 76 10.66 -7.44 9.41
N ARG A 77 11.66 -8.27 9.08
CA ARG A 77 13.07 -8.01 9.33
C ARG A 77 13.79 -7.86 8.00
N ILE A 78 14.57 -6.82 7.85
CA ILE A 78 15.31 -6.50 6.63
C ILE A 78 16.78 -6.37 7.00
N GLU A 79 17.62 -7.10 6.27
CA GLU A 79 19.07 -7.08 6.41
C GLU A 79 19.73 -6.73 5.06
N GLY A 80 20.96 -6.27 5.11
CA GLY A 80 21.76 -5.94 3.92
C GLY A 80 21.32 -4.65 3.21
N GLN A 81 20.45 -3.84 3.82
CA GLN A 81 20.07 -2.53 3.29
C GLN A 81 20.99 -1.44 3.84
N ILE A 82 21.64 -0.69 2.95
CA ILE A 82 22.55 0.38 3.34
C ILE A 82 21.79 1.55 3.93
N SER A 83 22.17 1.99 5.13
CA SER A 83 21.74 3.25 5.73
C SER A 83 22.43 4.42 5.05
N GLN A 84 21.67 5.37 4.49
CA GLN A 84 22.23 6.57 3.87
C GLN A 84 22.95 7.47 4.88
N THR A 85 22.43 7.59 6.09
CA THR A 85 23.05 8.34 7.18
C THR A 85 24.42 7.77 7.52
N ARG A 86 24.50 6.43 7.70
CA ARG A 86 25.79 5.77 8.03
C ARG A 86 26.76 5.81 6.86
N LEU A 87 26.28 5.68 5.63
CA LEU A 87 27.10 5.85 4.46
C LEU A 87 27.74 7.24 4.40
N SER A 88 26.94 8.29 4.61
CA SER A 88 27.44 9.68 4.64
C SER A 88 28.46 9.89 5.75
N LEU A 89 28.23 9.35 6.94
CA LEU A 89 29.19 9.41 8.05
C LEU A 89 30.50 8.68 7.73
N GLY A 90 30.41 7.46 7.18
CA GLY A 90 31.59 6.65 6.87
C GLY A 90 32.43 7.18 5.69
N LEU A 91 31.79 7.90 4.75
CA LEU A 91 32.49 8.57 3.65
C LEU A 91 33.21 9.86 4.09
N ASP A 92 32.72 10.52 5.16
CA ASP A 92 33.38 11.71 5.73
C ASP A 92 34.49 11.29 6.68
N ALA A 93 35.55 10.70 6.08
CA ALA A 93 36.70 10.19 6.80
C ALA A 93 37.88 11.17 6.72
N ILE A 94 38.65 11.26 7.80
CA ILE A 94 39.86 12.07 7.93
C ILE A 94 41.01 11.21 8.42
N GLU A 95 42.24 11.69 8.25
CA GLU A 95 43.42 11.15 8.89
C GLU A 95 43.61 11.83 10.26
N ASP A 96 43.77 11.04 11.32
CA ASP A 96 44.07 11.55 12.66
C ASP A 96 45.57 11.88 12.84
N ASP A 97 45.92 12.44 14.00
CA ASP A 97 47.31 12.83 14.31
C ASP A 97 48.25 11.62 14.35
N ASN A 98 47.78 10.40 14.40
CA ASN A 98 48.56 9.17 14.39
C ASN A 98 48.64 8.51 13.01
N GLY A 99 48.04 9.13 11.99
CA GLY A 99 48.02 8.60 10.62
C GLY A 99 46.90 7.56 10.38
N ASN A 100 45.95 7.40 11.29
CA ASN A 100 44.83 6.48 11.10
C ASN A 100 43.68 7.16 10.37
N ILE A 101 42.96 6.41 9.51
CA ILE A 101 41.77 6.88 8.88
C ILE A 101 40.59 6.67 9.81
N VAL A 102 39.93 7.75 10.22
CA VAL A 102 38.79 7.77 11.16
C VAL A 102 37.64 8.59 10.60
N CYS A 103 36.38 8.34 11.05
CA CYS A 103 35.30 9.22 10.70
C CYS A 103 35.52 10.60 11.35
N ARG A 104 35.25 11.69 10.61
CA ARG A 104 35.28 13.04 11.17
C ARG A 104 34.32 13.18 12.36
N THR A 105 33.12 12.62 12.23
CA THR A 105 32.10 12.61 13.27
C THR A 105 31.95 11.18 13.82
N GLN A 106 32.39 10.95 15.03
CA GLN A 106 32.39 9.64 15.68
C GLN A 106 31.09 9.38 16.45
N VAL A 107 29.97 9.22 15.71
CA VAL A 107 28.66 8.86 16.26
C VAL A 107 28.23 7.51 15.72
N LEU A 108 27.27 6.87 16.36
CA LEU A 108 26.68 5.57 15.97
C LEU A 108 27.73 4.44 15.78
N GLY A 109 28.94 4.57 16.37
CA GLY A 109 30.03 3.62 16.16
C GLY A 109 30.57 3.69 14.73
N CYS A 110 30.73 4.88 14.17
CA CYS A 110 31.15 5.10 12.80
C CYS A 110 32.45 4.39 12.45
N VAL A 111 32.41 3.70 11.31
CA VAL A 111 33.55 3.04 10.68
C VAL A 111 33.79 3.71 9.31
N PRO A 112 35.03 4.15 9.01
CA PRO A 112 35.36 4.73 7.70
C PRO A 112 35.06 3.77 6.56
N VAL A 113 34.49 4.28 5.47
CA VAL A 113 34.06 3.49 4.32
C VAL A 113 34.85 3.87 3.10
N ASN A 114 35.49 2.89 2.49
CA ASN A 114 36.12 3.04 1.19
C ASN A 114 35.24 2.44 0.10
N ILE A 115 34.68 3.26 -0.79
CA ILE A 115 33.84 2.81 -1.90
C ILE A 115 34.62 2.59 -3.21
N PHE A 116 35.94 2.84 -3.25
CA PHE A 116 36.73 2.75 -4.44
C PHE A 116 37.46 1.40 -4.52
N GLY A 117 37.18 0.67 -5.58
CA GLY A 117 37.74 -0.65 -5.85
C GLY A 117 36.84 -1.79 -5.38
N LEU A 118 36.99 -2.93 -6.03
CA LEU A 118 36.31 -4.16 -5.68
C LEU A 118 36.88 -4.71 -4.37
N GLY A 119 36.01 -5.13 -3.44
CA GLY A 119 36.38 -5.67 -2.13
C GLY A 119 36.94 -4.61 -1.15
N SER A 120 36.74 -3.33 -1.41
CA SER A 120 37.27 -2.24 -0.59
C SER A 120 36.48 -1.93 0.67
N ILE A 121 35.22 -2.36 0.77
CA ILE A 121 34.40 -2.20 1.97
C ILE A 121 34.78 -3.33 2.93
N SER A 122 35.35 -2.99 4.08
CA SER A 122 35.70 -3.97 5.10
C SER A 122 34.47 -4.62 5.72
N ALA A 123 34.61 -5.81 6.32
CA ALA A 123 33.52 -6.49 7.01
C ALA A 123 32.93 -5.64 8.16
N GLU A 124 33.80 -4.88 8.86
CA GLU A 124 33.39 -3.98 9.92
C GLU A 124 32.58 -2.80 9.37
N ALA A 125 33.04 -2.17 8.28
CA ALA A 125 32.31 -1.13 7.57
C ALA A 125 30.98 -1.66 7.01
N GLY A 126 30.95 -2.87 6.49
CA GLY A 126 29.73 -3.54 6.05
C GLY A 126 28.69 -3.68 7.15
N THR A 127 29.12 -4.15 8.33
CA THR A 127 28.24 -4.27 9.51
C THR A 127 27.71 -2.90 9.96
N PHE A 128 28.55 -1.88 9.95
CA PHE A 128 28.15 -0.52 10.27
C PHE A 128 27.12 0.02 9.27
N LEU A 129 27.33 -0.21 7.96
CA LEU A 129 26.46 0.30 6.89
C LEU A 129 25.08 -0.36 6.85
N THR A 130 24.96 -1.62 7.25
CA THR A 130 23.74 -2.42 7.08
C THR A 130 23.10 -2.84 8.41
N PRO A 131 22.66 -1.88 9.24
CA PRO A 131 21.97 -2.22 10.48
C PRO A 131 20.67 -2.94 10.19
N THR A 132 20.32 -3.92 11.01
CA THR A 132 19.05 -4.65 10.91
C THR A 132 17.86 -3.69 11.08
N ARG A 133 16.96 -3.70 10.12
CA ARG A 133 15.72 -2.91 10.10
C ARG A 133 14.54 -3.82 10.38
N ALA A 134 13.68 -3.46 11.31
CA ALA A 134 12.50 -4.25 11.65
C ALA A 134 11.26 -3.37 11.81
N HIS A 135 10.14 -3.80 11.25
CA HIS A 135 8.85 -3.14 11.41
C HIS A 135 7.72 -4.15 11.64
N SER A 136 6.59 -3.68 12.10
CA SER A 136 5.42 -4.53 12.30
C SER A 136 4.15 -3.88 11.80
N ASP A 137 3.32 -4.71 11.18
CA ASP A 137 1.96 -4.42 10.75
C ASP A 137 0.97 -5.16 11.64
N LEU A 138 -0.09 -4.51 12.04
CA LEU A 138 -1.19 -5.10 12.77
C LEU A 138 -2.51 -4.70 12.11
N PHE A 139 -3.26 -5.69 11.65
CA PHE A 139 -4.63 -5.53 11.16
C PHE A 139 -5.59 -6.27 12.09
N GLU A 140 -6.65 -5.60 12.51
CA GLU A 140 -7.72 -6.15 13.33
C GLU A 140 -9.07 -5.87 12.66
N ARG A 141 -9.92 -6.90 12.63
CA ARG A 141 -11.30 -6.81 12.13
C ARG A 141 -12.27 -7.40 13.13
N GLN A 142 -13.36 -6.71 13.34
CA GLN A 142 -14.53 -7.18 14.07
C GLN A 142 -15.73 -7.09 13.15
N VAL A 143 -16.52 -8.15 13.07
CA VAL A 143 -17.77 -8.18 12.31
C VAL A 143 -18.84 -8.77 13.19
N ALA A 144 -19.98 -8.12 13.26
CA ALA A 144 -21.20 -8.66 13.84
C ALA A 144 -22.32 -8.54 12.80
N GLY A 145 -22.99 -9.65 12.53
CA GLY A 145 -24.06 -9.66 11.53
C GLY A 145 -25.23 -10.48 12.01
N ALA A 146 -26.41 -10.12 11.51
CA ALA A 146 -27.61 -10.91 11.67
C ALA A 146 -28.46 -10.84 10.41
N SER A 147 -29.08 -11.95 10.03
CA SER A 147 -29.98 -12.01 8.90
C SER A 147 -31.20 -12.87 9.19
N ILE A 148 -32.30 -12.59 8.48
CA ILE A 148 -33.49 -13.42 8.42
C ILE A 148 -33.85 -13.65 6.96
N SER A 149 -34.35 -14.83 6.64
CA SER A 149 -34.87 -15.18 5.31
C SER A 149 -36.08 -16.06 5.40
N GLY A 150 -37.01 -15.89 4.47
CA GLY A 150 -38.23 -16.65 4.41
C GLY A 150 -39.02 -16.40 3.13
N ALA A 151 -40.18 -17.05 3.01
CA ALA A 151 -41.08 -16.93 1.88
C ALA A 151 -42.51 -16.70 2.37
N PRO A 152 -42.83 -15.44 2.80
CA PRO A 152 -44.12 -15.13 3.45
C PRO A 152 -45.30 -15.10 2.47
N PHE A 153 -45.07 -15.06 1.18
CA PHE A 153 -46.13 -14.95 0.18
C PHE A 153 -45.98 -16.06 -0.85
N GLU A 154 -47.13 -16.66 -1.22
CA GLU A 154 -47.22 -17.66 -2.28
C GLU A 154 -47.90 -17.03 -3.50
N LEU A 155 -47.24 -17.12 -4.66
CA LEU A 155 -47.82 -16.75 -5.95
C LEU A 155 -48.14 -18.02 -6.77
N PRO A 156 -48.96 -17.92 -7.83
CA PRO A 156 -49.22 -19.07 -8.70
C PRO A 156 -47.96 -19.72 -9.28
N ALA A 157 -46.85 -18.94 -9.41
CA ALA A 157 -45.56 -19.41 -9.90
C ALA A 157 -44.57 -19.81 -8.79
N GLY A 158 -45.03 -19.86 -7.53
CA GLY A 158 -44.26 -20.29 -6.37
C GLY A 158 -44.01 -19.20 -5.31
N PRO A 159 -43.22 -19.50 -4.30
CA PRO A 159 -43.03 -18.62 -3.15
C PRO A 159 -42.17 -17.39 -3.47
N VAL A 160 -42.58 -16.25 -2.91
CA VAL A 160 -41.77 -15.02 -2.93
C VAL A 160 -40.72 -15.10 -1.83
N ALA A 161 -39.46 -15.32 -2.20
CA ALA A 161 -38.35 -15.39 -1.25
C ALA A 161 -37.82 -13.99 -0.89
N MET A 162 -37.60 -13.77 0.40
CA MET A 162 -37.08 -12.52 0.95
C MET A 162 -35.94 -12.80 1.93
N ALA A 163 -34.99 -11.89 1.97
CA ALA A 163 -33.94 -11.86 2.98
C ALA A 163 -33.69 -10.41 3.44
N PHE A 164 -33.42 -10.25 4.72
CA PHE A 164 -33.08 -8.98 5.35
C PHE A 164 -31.92 -9.21 6.31
N GLY A 165 -31.03 -8.24 6.41
CA GLY A 165 -29.93 -8.35 7.34
C GLY A 165 -29.32 -7.02 7.72
N VAL A 166 -28.52 -7.09 8.78
CA VAL A 166 -27.73 -5.98 9.31
C VAL A 166 -26.30 -6.46 9.54
N GLU A 167 -25.35 -5.58 9.32
CA GLU A 167 -23.94 -5.84 9.60
C GLU A 167 -23.29 -4.62 10.28
N TYR A 168 -22.48 -4.88 11.28
CA TYR A 168 -21.51 -3.94 11.83
C TYR A 168 -20.12 -4.48 11.59
N ARG A 169 -19.23 -3.67 11.03
CA ARG A 169 -17.82 -4.01 10.82
C ARG A 169 -16.93 -2.89 11.30
N LYS A 170 -15.86 -3.25 11.99
CA LYS A 170 -14.79 -2.35 12.38
C LYS A 170 -13.46 -2.90 11.92
N ASP A 171 -12.76 -2.11 11.11
CA ASP A 171 -11.40 -2.39 10.64
C ASP A 171 -10.43 -1.43 11.27
N LYS A 172 -9.30 -1.94 11.75
CA LYS A 172 -8.21 -1.17 12.34
C LYS A 172 -6.88 -1.64 11.79
N TYR A 173 -6.03 -0.70 11.44
CA TYR A 173 -4.67 -0.94 10.99
C TYR A 173 -3.68 -0.11 11.77
N ASN A 174 -2.49 -0.66 12.04
CA ASN A 174 -1.40 0.03 12.68
C ASN A 174 -0.07 -0.49 12.12
N PHE A 175 0.68 0.39 11.49
CA PHE A 175 2.04 0.15 11.04
C PHE A 175 3.03 0.88 11.93
N ARG A 176 4.02 0.15 12.44
CA ARG A 176 5.10 0.67 13.28
C ARG A 176 6.42 0.45 12.56
N PRO A 177 7.03 1.52 12.01
CA PRO A 177 8.34 1.45 11.40
C PRO A 177 9.43 1.22 12.45
N SER A 178 10.62 0.86 11.98
CA SER A 178 11.80 0.74 12.83
C SER A 178 12.26 2.09 13.40
N ALA A 179 13.04 2.08 14.46
CA ALA A 179 13.69 3.28 14.98
C ALA A 179 14.59 3.95 13.93
N LEU A 180 15.21 3.16 13.05
CA LEU A 180 16.06 3.63 11.95
C LEU A 180 15.25 4.42 10.91
N ASP A 181 14.00 3.98 10.63
CA ASP A 181 13.06 4.70 9.77
C ASP A 181 12.63 6.02 10.40
N LEU A 182 12.30 5.99 11.69
CA LEU A 182 11.94 7.20 12.45
C LEU A 182 13.07 8.22 12.49
N GLY A 183 14.32 7.73 12.59
CA GLY A 183 15.54 8.52 12.48
C GLY A 183 15.89 8.96 11.05
N ASN A 184 15.08 8.59 10.05
CA ASN A 184 15.31 8.89 8.64
C ASN A 184 16.64 8.35 8.09
N GLU A 185 17.17 7.26 8.65
CA GLU A 185 18.45 6.69 8.25
C GLU A 185 18.50 6.21 6.79
N TYR A 186 17.35 5.95 6.20
CA TYR A 186 17.22 5.52 4.80
C TYR A 186 16.74 6.65 3.87
N GLY A 187 16.74 7.89 4.34
CA GLY A 187 16.37 9.07 3.55
C GLY A 187 14.94 8.96 2.96
N PRO A 188 14.78 9.17 1.64
CA PRO A 188 13.46 9.16 1.00
C PRO A 188 12.67 7.86 1.14
N VAL A 189 13.35 6.71 1.33
CA VAL A 189 12.72 5.40 1.47
C VAL A 189 12.48 4.99 2.93
N SER A 190 12.73 5.89 3.88
CA SER A 190 12.35 5.69 5.28
C SER A 190 10.84 5.67 5.42
N GLN A 191 10.34 4.65 6.10
CA GLN A 191 8.91 4.48 6.31
C GLN A 191 8.41 5.34 7.47
N LYS A 192 7.17 5.81 7.37
CA LYS A 192 6.53 6.61 8.41
C LYS A 192 5.46 5.80 9.13
N PRO A 193 5.18 6.07 10.42
CA PRO A 193 4.07 5.44 11.12
C PRO A 193 2.76 5.70 10.38
N MET A 194 1.94 4.68 10.29
CA MET A 194 0.61 4.77 9.69
C MET A 194 -0.37 3.99 10.54
N GLY A 195 -1.57 4.54 10.76
CA GLY A 195 -2.59 3.81 11.47
C GLY A 195 -3.91 4.57 11.49
N GLY A 196 -4.98 3.81 11.57
CA GLY A 196 -6.32 4.33 11.64
C GLY A 196 -7.35 3.21 11.73
N SER A 197 -8.60 3.60 11.80
CA SER A 197 -9.72 2.69 11.81
C SER A 197 -10.95 3.35 11.20
N TYR A 198 -11.81 2.55 10.65
CA TYR A 198 -13.18 2.94 10.33
C TYR A 198 -14.16 1.87 10.79
N ASP A 199 -15.38 2.25 11.00
CA ASP A 199 -16.51 1.37 11.18
C ASP A 199 -17.55 1.58 10.08
N LEU A 200 -18.30 0.52 9.85
CA LEU A 200 -19.37 0.41 8.87
C LEU A 200 -20.60 -0.17 9.56
N LYS A 201 -21.72 0.44 9.32
CA LYS A 201 -23.04 -0.07 9.71
C LYS A 201 -23.87 -0.23 8.45
N GLU A 202 -24.36 -1.43 8.20
CA GLU A 202 -25.10 -1.74 6.99
C GLU A 202 -26.44 -2.38 7.31
N VAL A 203 -27.42 -2.06 6.46
CA VAL A 203 -28.68 -2.80 6.36
C VAL A 203 -28.88 -3.21 4.91
N PHE A 204 -29.39 -4.39 4.68
CA PHE A 204 -29.68 -4.89 3.34
C PHE A 204 -30.98 -5.66 3.29
N GLY A 205 -31.55 -5.73 2.09
CA GLY A 205 -32.71 -6.53 1.80
C GLY A 205 -32.66 -7.05 0.38
N GLU A 206 -33.20 -8.26 0.20
CA GLU A 206 -33.28 -8.94 -1.09
C GLU A 206 -34.66 -9.55 -1.25
N ILE A 207 -35.15 -9.57 -2.48
CA ILE A 207 -36.41 -10.21 -2.86
C ILE A 207 -36.26 -10.94 -4.18
N ARG A 208 -36.84 -12.13 -4.26
CA ARG A 208 -36.99 -12.89 -5.51
C ARG A 208 -38.46 -13.23 -5.69
N ILE A 209 -39.04 -12.83 -6.83
CA ILE A 209 -40.40 -12.96 -7.18
C ILE A 209 -40.50 -13.90 -8.39
N PRO A 210 -41.04 -15.13 -8.24
CA PRO A 210 -41.36 -15.97 -9.37
C PRO A 210 -42.60 -15.43 -10.08
N LEU A 211 -42.54 -15.27 -11.39
CA LEU A 211 -43.60 -14.72 -12.22
C LEU A 211 -44.34 -15.78 -13.02
N LEU A 212 -43.55 -16.72 -13.61
CA LEU A 212 -44.06 -17.84 -14.39
C LEU A 212 -43.29 -19.12 -14.01
N ASP A 213 -44.00 -20.24 -13.96
CA ASP A 213 -43.44 -21.55 -13.68
C ASP A 213 -44.18 -22.61 -14.50
N SER A 214 -43.41 -23.55 -15.08
CA SER A 214 -43.91 -24.73 -15.77
C SER A 214 -44.90 -24.45 -16.92
N LEU A 215 -44.79 -23.31 -17.60
CA LEU A 215 -45.62 -22.93 -18.73
C LEU A 215 -44.89 -23.18 -20.08
N PRO A 216 -45.62 -23.43 -21.20
CA PRO A 216 -45.03 -23.54 -22.53
C PRO A 216 -44.18 -22.30 -22.85
N PHE A 217 -42.91 -22.52 -23.22
CA PHE A 217 -41.89 -21.48 -23.47
C PHE A 217 -41.56 -20.57 -22.29
N ALA A 218 -41.98 -20.93 -21.08
CA ALA A 218 -41.69 -20.21 -19.84
C ALA A 218 -41.62 -21.20 -18.67
N ASP A 219 -40.67 -22.13 -18.72
CA ASP A 219 -40.37 -23.07 -17.65
C ASP A 219 -40.06 -22.34 -16.32
N THR A 220 -39.32 -21.26 -16.41
CA THR A 220 -39.11 -20.35 -15.29
C THR A 220 -38.99 -18.90 -15.75
N LEU A 221 -39.74 -17.99 -15.12
CA LEU A 221 -39.51 -16.56 -15.20
C LEU A 221 -39.56 -15.98 -13.79
N ALA A 222 -38.45 -15.38 -13.35
CA ALA A 222 -38.36 -14.73 -12.05
C ALA A 222 -37.62 -13.39 -12.15
N ILE A 223 -38.00 -12.46 -11.29
CA ILE A 223 -37.27 -11.21 -11.07
C ILE A 223 -36.63 -11.20 -9.69
N GLU A 224 -35.51 -10.52 -9.55
CA GLU A 224 -34.83 -10.30 -8.29
C GLU A 224 -34.45 -8.84 -8.10
N ALA A 225 -34.54 -8.36 -6.88
CA ALA A 225 -34.05 -7.04 -6.51
C ALA A 225 -33.34 -7.12 -5.16
N ALA A 226 -32.29 -6.33 -5.01
CA ALA A 226 -31.57 -6.17 -3.75
C ALA A 226 -31.18 -4.70 -3.56
N ALA A 227 -31.18 -4.28 -2.30
CA ALA A 227 -30.73 -2.96 -1.90
C ALA A 227 -29.90 -3.05 -0.62
N ARG A 228 -28.87 -2.22 -0.53
CA ARG A 228 -27.99 -2.12 0.64
C ARG A 228 -27.70 -0.65 0.93
N TYR A 229 -27.90 -0.26 2.16
CA TYR A 229 -27.51 1.03 2.68
C TYR A 229 -26.45 0.84 3.74
N GLY A 230 -25.30 1.48 3.54
CA GLY A 230 -24.16 1.43 4.46
C GLY A 230 -23.76 2.83 4.89
N ASP A 231 -23.39 2.98 6.15
CA ASP A 231 -22.83 4.20 6.72
C ASP A 231 -21.40 3.92 7.21
N TYR A 232 -20.45 4.49 6.48
CA TYR A 232 -19.02 4.42 6.78
C TYR A 232 -18.60 5.63 7.59
N SER A 233 -17.93 5.43 8.71
CA SER A 233 -17.37 6.55 9.49
C SER A 233 -16.32 7.36 8.73
N SER A 234 -15.79 6.83 7.62
CA SER A 234 -14.72 7.45 6.82
C SER A 234 -15.20 8.24 5.61
N ILE A 235 -16.30 7.83 4.97
CA ILE A 235 -16.79 8.42 3.71
C ILE A 235 -18.28 8.77 3.74
N GLY A 236 -18.96 8.51 4.87
CA GLY A 236 -20.40 8.73 5.00
C GLY A 236 -21.24 7.62 4.38
N SER A 237 -22.49 7.96 4.08
CA SER A 237 -23.50 7.00 3.65
C SER A 237 -23.39 6.65 2.18
N VAL A 238 -23.65 5.39 1.86
CA VAL A 238 -23.63 4.86 0.50
C VAL A 238 -24.86 3.97 0.27
N PHE A 239 -25.38 4.01 -0.95
CA PHE A 239 -26.49 3.17 -1.35
C PHE A 239 -26.09 2.37 -2.60
N THR A 240 -26.30 1.07 -2.54
CA THR A 240 -26.05 0.15 -3.64
C THR A 240 -27.31 -0.68 -3.90
N TRP A 241 -27.52 -1.10 -5.13
CA TRP A 241 -28.69 -1.85 -5.51
C TRP A 241 -28.42 -2.75 -6.71
N LYS A 242 -29.29 -3.76 -6.86
CA LYS A 242 -29.30 -4.70 -7.97
C LYS A 242 -30.74 -4.96 -8.37
N VAL A 243 -30.99 -5.05 -9.67
CA VAL A 243 -32.20 -5.60 -10.26
C VAL A 243 -31.78 -6.61 -11.30
N GLY A 244 -32.43 -7.77 -11.31
CA GLY A 244 -32.11 -8.84 -12.24
C GLY A 244 -33.32 -9.68 -12.58
N GLY A 245 -33.12 -10.58 -13.53
CA GLY A 245 -34.14 -11.53 -13.93
C GLY A 245 -33.51 -12.81 -14.45
N GLU A 246 -34.29 -13.87 -14.34
CA GLU A 246 -33.99 -15.20 -14.81
C GLU A 246 -35.13 -15.64 -15.72
N TYR A 247 -34.80 -16.12 -16.92
CA TYR A 247 -35.76 -16.66 -17.86
C TYR A 247 -35.25 -18.00 -18.43
N ALA A 248 -36.02 -19.03 -18.22
CA ALA A 248 -35.82 -20.35 -18.82
C ALA A 248 -37.02 -20.64 -19.73
N PRO A 249 -36.89 -20.57 -21.06
CA PRO A 249 -37.96 -20.97 -21.97
C PRO A 249 -38.23 -22.47 -21.93
N VAL A 250 -37.20 -23.26 -21.63
CA VAL A 250 -37.20 -24.73 -21.49
C VAL A 250 -36.20 -25.12 -20.42
N GLU A 251 -36.33 -26.31 -19.81
CA GLU A 251 -35.49 -26.78 -18.69
C GLU A 251 -33.96 -26.70 -18.96
N TRP A 252 -33.53 -26.85 -20.20
CA TRP A 252 -32.13 -26.93 -20.57
C TRP A 252 -31.53 -25.60 -21.05
N ILE A 253 -32.32 -24.54 -21.20
CA ILE A 253 -31.84 -23.18 -21.50
C ILE A 253 -32.25 -22.22 -20.39
N ARG A 254 -31.26 -21.51 -19.83
CA ARG A 254 -31.49 -20.50 -18.80
C ARG A 254 -30.67 -19.24 -19.12
N VAL A 255 -31.34 -18.12 -19.19
CA VAL A 255 -30.75 -16.80 -19.38
C VAL A 255 -30.89 -16.00 -18.10
N ARG A 256 -29.82 -15.40 -17.62
CA ARG A 256 -29.83 -14.50 -16.47
C ARG A 256 -29.23 -13.16 -16.88
N SER A 257 -29.86 -12.09 -16.43
CA SER A 257 -29.37 -10.72 -16.63
C SER A 257 -29.54 -9.92 -15.34
N ALA A 258 -28.58 -9.07 -15.03
CA ALA A 258 -28.69 -8.18 -13.89
C ALA A 258 -28.04 -6.84 -14.20
N TYR A 259 -28.63 -5.77 -13.65
CA TYR A 259 -28.05 -4.44 -13.63
C TYR A 259 -27.90 -3.99 -12.19
N ASN A 260 -26.71 -3.47 -11.83
CA ASN A 260 -26.40 -3.09 -10.47
C ASN A 260 -25.58 -1.81 -10.39
N SER A 261 -25.72 -1.10 -9.28
CA SER A 261 -24.85 -0.03 -8.85
C SER A 261 -24.01 -0.51 -7.68
N ALA A 262 -22.70 -0.51 -7.82
CA ALA A 262 -21.76 -0.93 -6.80
C ALA A 262 -20.72 0.16 -6.53
N ILE A 263 -20.21 0.19 -5.31
CA ILE A 263 -19.12 1.07 -4.90
C ILE A 263 -17.97 0.26 -4.33
N ARG A 264 -16.79 0.84 -4.35
CA ARG A 264 -15.64 0.39 -3.59
C ARG A 264 -15.27 1.47 -2.56
N ALA A 265 -15.39 1.16 -1.29
CA ALA A 265 -14.88 2.04 -0.25
C ALA A 265 -13.36 2.06 -0.25
N PRO A 266 -12.73 3.20 0.14
CA PRO A 266 -11.29 3.28 0.30
C PRO A 266 -10.79 2.29 1.35
N THR A 267 -9.63 1.72 1.12
CA THR A 267 -8.93 0.87 2.09
C THR A 267 -8.32 1.72 3.21
N LEU A 268 -7.98 1.11 4.35
CA LEU A 268 -7.27 1.80 5.44
C LEU A 268 -5.94 2.41 4.96
N ASN A 269 -5.26 1.75 4.03
CA ASN A 269 -4.04 2.28 3.45
C ASN A 269 -4.31 3.56 2.63
N GLU A 270 -5.35 3.59 1.81
CA GLU A 270 -5.74 4.76 1.03
C GLU A 270 -6.20 5.94 1.90
N LEU A 271 -6.87 5.65 3.05
CA LEU A 271 -7.36 6.66 3.97
C LEU A 271 -6.26 7.29 4.85
N TYR A 272 -5.29 6.48 5.26
CA TYR A 272 -4.34 6.87 6.31
C TYR A 272 -2.88 6.86 5.85
N SER A 273 -2.59 6.61 4.56
CA SER A 273 -1.23 6.74 4.04
C SER A 273 -0.66 8.12 4.31
N THR A 274 0.50 8.14 4.90
CA THR A 274 1.27 9.38 5.08
C THR A 274 1.90 9.79 3.75
N ILE A 275 2.20 11.08 3.63
CA ILE A 275 2.99 11.57 2.49
C ILE A 275 4.33 10.83 2.49
N SER A 276 4.58 10.07 1.45
CA SER A 276 5.84 9.38 1.21
C SER A 276 6.57 10.01 0.04
N ARG A 277 7.90 9.98 0.11
CA ARG A 277 8.74 10.33 -1.04
C ARG A 277 9.02 9.04 -1.81
N GLY A 278 9.08 9.13 -3.12
CA GLY A 278 9.39 8.01 -3.98
C GLY A 278 10.16 8.49 -5.20
N PHE A 279 10.71 7.54 -5.94
CA PHE A 279 11.35 7.81 -7.22
C PHE A 279 10.28 7.71 -8.31
N ALA A 280 10.15 8.75 -9.12
CA ALA A 280 9.31 8.73 -10.31
C ALA A 280 10.23 8.79 -11.53
N SER A 281 10.00 7.88 -12.48
CA SER A 281 10.65 7.98 -13.79
C SER A 281 9.93 9.02 -14.62
N GLY A 282 10.67 9.97 -15.15
CA GLY A 282 10.13 11.02 -16.00
C GLY A 282 11.25 11.97 -16.42
N THR A 283 11.02 12.74 -17.48
CA THR A 283 11.94 13.80 -17.88
C THR A 283 11.47 15.11 -17.25
N ASP A 284 12.35 15.77 -16.53
CA ASP A 284 12.04 17.07 -15.94
C ASP A 284 11.86 18.12 -17.06
N PRO A 285 10.70 18.79 -17.16
CA PRO A 285 10.50 19.82 -18.17
C PRO A 285 11.43 21.04 -18.02
N CYS A 286 12.11 21.17 -16.86
CA CYS A 286 13.10 22.20 -16.61
C CYS A 286 14.51 21.83 -17.10
N ASP A 287 14.73 20.55 -17.45
CA ASP A 287 16.03 20.09 -17.95
C ASP A 287 16.41 20.79 -19.27
N ARG A 288 17.64 21.23 -19.37
CA ARG A 288 18.15 21.94 -20.57
C ARG A 288 17.97 21.13 -21.86
N SER A 289 18.01 19.79 -21.79
CA SER A 289 17.82 18.91 -22.94
C SER A 289 16.41 19.01 -23.52
N GLN A 290 15.42 19.46 -22.74
CA GLN A 290 14.05 19.70 -23.18
C GLN A 290 13.84 21.06 -23.83
N SER A 291 14.89 21.90 -23.88
CA SER A 291 14.85 23.25 -24.46
C SER A 291 13.67 24.09 -23.91
N PRO A 292 13.55 24.28 -22.59
CA PRO A 292 12.38 24.93 -21.99
C PRO A 292 12.23 26.38 -22.49
N SER A 293 11.01 26.76 -22.82
CA SER A 293 10.65 28.12 -23.25
C SER A 293 10.87 29.12 -22.09
N ALA A 294 10.91 30.43 -22.38
CA ALA A 294 11.09 31.46 -21.38
C ALA A 294 10.01 31.40 -20.27
N ALA A 295 8.76 31.11 -20.61
CA ALA A 295 7.69 30.95 -19.64
C ALA A 295 7.89 29.71 -18.73
N GLN A 296 8.35 28.59 -19.30
CA GLN A 296 8.69 27.39 -18.53
C GLN A 296 9.85 27.66 -17.57
N LYS A 297 10.93 28.32 -18.03
CA LYS A 297 12.05 28.71 -17.17
C LYS A 297 11.59 29.59 -15.99
N GLN A 298 10.71 30.55 -16.22
CA GLN A 298 10.14 31.34 -15.12
C GLN A 298 9.37 30.47 -14.11
N LEU A 299 8.60 29.51 -14.60
CA LEU A 299 7.90 28.58 -13.70
C LEU A 299 8.87 27.69 -12.93
N CYS A 300 9.92 27.17 -13.57
CA CYS A 300 10.94 26.38 -12.94
C CYS A 300 11.67 27.15 -11.82
N VAL A 301 12.00 28.43 -12.07
CA VAL A 301 12.59 29.29 -11.05
C VAL A 301 11.60 29.52 -9.89
N ALA A 302 10.33 29.73 -10.19
CA ALA A 302 9.28 29.87 -9.15
C ALA A 302 9.09 28.56 -8.34
N GLN A 303 9.43 27.41 -8.88
CA GLN A 303 9.38 26.11 -8.22
C GLN A 303 10.67 25.74 -7.47
N GLY A 304 11.70 26.59 -7.53
CA GLY A 304 12.90 26.45 -6.70
C GLY A 304 14.21 26.16 -7.45
N VAL A 305 14.21 26.11 -8.79
CA VAL A 305 15.46 26.08 -9.56
C VAL A 305 16.15 27.44 -9.42
N PRO A 306 17.44 27.51 -9.00
CA PRO A 306 18.16 28.76 -8.91
C PRO A 306 18.16 29.50 -10.26
N ALA A 307 17.87 30.82 -10.25
CA ALA A 307 17.83 31.60 -11.49
C ALA A 307 19.18 31.64 -12.22
N SER A 308 20.29 31.47 -11.52
CA SER A 308 21.63 31.39 -12.07
C SER A 308 21.88 30.08 -12.83
N GLU A 309 21.14 29.01 -12.47
CA GLU A 309 21.36 27.66 -12.98
C GLU A 309 20.34 27.24 -14.04
N ILE A 310 19.29 28.04 -14.26
CA ILE A 310 18.15 27.62 -15.09
C ILE A 310 18.54 27.26 -16.53
N ASP A 311 19.56 27.89 -17.07
CA ASP A 311 20.03 27.63 -18.43
C ASP A 311 20.93 26.37 -18.52
N ASN A 312 21.50 25.96 -17.40
CA ASN A 312 22.37 24.79 -17.27
C ASN A 312 21.74 23.65 -16.47
N PHE A 313 20.50 23.86 -16.02
CA PHE A 313 19.83 22.85 -15.18
C PHE A 313 19.74 21.50 -15.90
N THR A 314 20.16 20.47 -15.22
CA THR A 314 20.10 19.08 -15.68
C THR A 314 19.43 18.22 -14.62
N GLN A 315 18.48 17.40 -15.04
CA GLN A 315 17.85 16.40 -14.17
C GLN A 315 18.93 15.39 -13.73
N ALA A 316 19.01 15.14 -12.41
CA ALA A 316 19.82 14.05 -11.92
C ALA A 316 19.19 12.71 -12.36
N THR A 317 19.90 11.91 -13.11
CA THR A 317 19.55 10.51 -13.39
C THR A 317 20.03 9.64 -12.24
N LEU A 318 19.09 9.00 -11.54
CA LEU A 318 19.37 8.05 -10.46
C LEU A 318 19.50 6.62 -11.01
#